data_b69f0952020e99342faf84edbada5276
#
_entry.id   b69f0952020e99342faf84edbada5276
#
_cell.length_a   1.000
_cell.length_b   1.000
_cell.length_c   1.000
_cell.angle_alpha   90.00
_cell.angle_beta   90.00
_cell.angle_gamma   90.00
#
_symmetry.space_group_name_H-M   'P 1'
#
loop_
_entity.id
_entity.type
_entity.pdbx_description
1 polymer ?
#
loop_
_entity_poly.entity_id
_entity_poly.type
_entity_poly.pdbx_seq_one_letter_code
_entity_poly.pdbx_strand_id
1 'polypeptide(L)'
;MFQGQGTLTLTNGDRYEGQFRNNQKNGRGVYFFANGDRYEGQFANALRHGQGVLTRTNGERYVGQYQNGKKSGRGTFYFLNGDRYEGNWTEDVFEGQGSYYFSNGDRFEGQWRAGEQSQGTFRWENGNRYEGQFRSAKRHGQGTFNWAHGNSYTGQWRDNQQYGRGEKKWTNGERYEGQWQNDEMSGQGTFYYANGNRFDGGFQDNKNSGQGTYFFSNGDRYVDPWLRGERDGRGTYTDARGNSQAMEFRGGQRLN
;
A
#
# COMPACT_ATOMS: atom_id res chain seq x y z
N MET A 1 -46.37 -31.20 2.25
CA MET A 1 -44.98 -30.67 2.35
C MET A 1 -44.49 -30.51 0.92
N PHE A 2 -44.19 -29.28 0.49
CA PHE A 2 -43.81 -29.02 -0.91
C PHE A 2 -42.34 -29.39 -1.16
N GLN A 3 -42.07 -30.13 -2.19
CA GLN A 3 -40.76 -30.57 -2.63
C GLN A 3 -40.68 -30.55 -4.17
N GLY A 4 -39.49 -30.31 -4.71
CA GLY A 4 -39.26 -30.26 -6.15
C GLY A 4 -39.21 -28.84 -6.70
N GLN A 5 -39.41 -28.70 -8.01
CA GLN A 5 -39.41 -27.42 -8.72
C GLN A 5 -40.69 -26.65 -8.48
N GLY A 6 -40.62 -25.34 -8.35
CA GLY A 6 -41.78 -24.49 -8.18
C GLY A 6 -41.48 -23.00 -8.29
N THR A 7 -42.57 -22.23 -8.33
CA THR A 7 -42.54 -20.76 -8.30
C THR A 7 -43.26 -20.28 -7.04
N LEU A 8 -42.63 -19.34 -6.34
CA LEU A 8 -43.22 -18.65 -5.19
C LEU A 8 -43.22 -17.13 -5.47
N THR A 9 -44.40 -16.52 -5.45
CA THR A 9 -44.52 -15.05 -5.49
C THR A 9 -44.88 -14.57 -4.09
N LEU A 10 -44.15 -13.60 -3.59
CA LEU A 10 -44.35 -13.00 -2.28
C LEU A 10 -45.22 -11.73 -2.39
N THR A 11 -45.87 -11.36 -1.31
CA THR A 11 -46.76 -10.19 -1.25
C THR A 11 -46.03 -8.85 -1.45
N ASN A 12 -44.69 -8.81 -1.20
CA ASN A 12 -43.85 -7.64 -1.44
C ASN A 12 -43.41 -7.48 -2.91
N GLY A 13 -43.86 -8.40 -3.80
CA GLY A 13 -43.48 -8.41 -5.22
C GLY A 13 -42.22 -9.23 -5.56
N ASP A 14 -41.54 -9.80 -4.59
CA ASP A 14 -40.42 -10.71 -4.86
C ASP A 14 -40.95 -12.03 -5.47
N ARG A 15 -40.12 -12.69 -6.29
CA ARG A 15 -40.48 -13.97 -6.94
C ARG A 15 -39.26 -14.90 -6.89
N TYR A 16 -39.53 -16.16 -6.52
CA TYR A 16 -38.53 -17.24 -6.57
C TYR A 16 -38.99 -18.32 -7.55
N GLU A 17 -38.07 -18.78 -8.36
CA GLU A 17 -38.24 -19.92 -9.26
C GLU A 17 -37.11 -20.89 -9.00
N GLY A 18 -37.42 -22.12 -8.56
CA GLY A 18 -36.36 -23.08 -8.24
C GLY A 18 -36.82 -24.25 -7.42
N GLN A 19 -35.82 -24.91 -6.82
CA GLN A 19 -35.99 -26.09 -6.01
C GLN A 19 -36.47 -25.75 -4.60
N PHE A 20 -37.37 -26.59 -4.10
CA PHE A 20 -37.86 -26.55 -2.73
C PHE A 20 -37.60 -27.87 -2.02
N ARG A 21 -37.34 -27.80 -0.75
CA ARG A 21 -37.32 -28.93 0.18
C ARG A 21 -37.95 -28.51 1.50
N ASN A 22 -38.94 -29.31 1.96
CA ASN A 22 -39.65 -29.03 3.21
C ASN A 22 -40.26 -27.62 3.25
N ASN A 23 -40.94 -27.18 2.17
CA ASN A 23 -41.51 -25.84 1.99
C ASN A 23 -40.50 -24.68 1.98
N GLN A 24 -39.21 -24.94 1.95
CA GLN A 24 -38.15 -23.91 1.93
C GLN A 24 -37.42 -23.92 0.58
N LYS A 25 -36.96 -22.76 0.12
CA LYS A 25 -36.03 -22.64 -0.99
C LYS A 25 -34.78 -23.44 -0.69
N ASN A 26 -34.43 -24.40 -1.56
CA ASN A 26 -33.32 -25.31 -1.34
C ASN A 26 -32.83 -25.81 -2.69
N GLY A 27 -31.49 -25.97 -2.86
CA GLY A 27 -30.92 -26.32 -4.16
C GLY A 27 -30.78 -25.12 -5.09
N ARG A 28 -30.88 -25.32 -6.41
CA ARG A 28 -30.71 -24.23 -7.40
C ARG A 28 -32.02 -23.48 -7.64
N GLY A 29 -31.88 -22.16 -7.83
CA GLY A 29 -33.03 -21.31 -8.18
C GLY A 29 -32.63 -19.87 -8.55
N VAL A 30 -33.62 -19.14 -8.99
CA VAL A 30 -33.54 -17.72 -9.34
C VAL A 30 -34.46 -16.94 -8.42
N TYR A 31 -33.97 -15.90 -7.80
CA TYR A 31 -34.73 -14.98 -6.98
C TYR A 31 -34.79 -13.61 -7.67
N PHE A 32 -35.94 -13.12 -7.94
CA PHE A 32 -36.18 -11.80 -8.48
C PHE A 32 -36.69 -10.92 -7.34
N PHE A 33 -35.95 -9.89 -7.02
CA PHE A 33 -36.34 -8.90 -6.03
C PHE A 33 -37.31 -7.89 -6.63
N ALA A 34 -38.22 -7.37 -5.84
CA ALA A 34 -39.21 -6.36 -6.30
C ALA A 34 -38.53 -5.07 -6.80
N ASN A 35 -37.31 -4.75 -6.35
CA ASN A 35 -36.50 -3.62 -6.83
C ASN A 35 -35.83 -3.88 -8.20
N GLY A 36 -36.05 -5.08 -8.78
CA GLY A 36 -35.47 -5.52 -10.05
C GLY A 36 -34.11 -6.20 -9.95
N ASP A 37 -33.47 -6.28 -8.76
CA ASP A 37 -32.27 -7.09 -8.56
C ASP A 37 -32.57 -8.57 -8.85
N ARG A 38 -31.54 -9.34 -9.21
CA ARG A 38 -31.69 -10.76 -9.55
C ARG A 38 -30.54 -11.55 -8.91
N TYR A 39 -30.91 -12.59 -8.16
CA TYR A 39 -29.96 -13.59 -7.71
C TYR A 39 -30.23 -14.91 -8.41
N GLU A 40 -29.18 -15.54 -8.95
CA GLU A 40 -29.20 -16.89 -9.50
C GLU A 40 -28.12 -17.71 -8.83
N GLY A 41 -28.52 -18.82 -8.18
CA GLY A 41 -27.56 -19.63 -7.45
C GLY A 41 -28.19 -20.70 -6.57
N GLN A 42 -27.42 -21.12 -5.59
CA GLN A 42 -27.80 -22.13 -4.63
C GLN A 42 -28.49 -21.52 -3.42
N PHE A 43 -29.38 -22.27 -2.83
CA PHE A 43 -30.11 -21.98 -1.61
C PHE A 43 -30.00 -23.14 -0.62
N ALA A 44 -29.92 -22.85 0.64
CA ALA A 44 -30.07 -23.77 1.74
C ALA A 44 -30.92 -23.12 2.84
N ASN A 45 -31.96 -23.80 3.33
CA ASN A 45 -32.84 -23.30 4.38
C ASN A 45 -33.37 -21.88 4.09
N ALA A 46 -33.87 -21.68 2.87
CA ALA A 46 -34.37 -20.43 2.33
C ALA A 46 -33.33 -19.29 2.14
N LEU A 47 -32.07 -19.45 2.50
CA LEU A 47 -31.00 -18.47 2.39
C LEU A 47 -30.11 -18.74 1.17
N ARG A 48 -29.51 -17.71 0.58
CA ARG A 48 -28.45 -17.85 -0.43
C ARG A 48 -27.30 -18.63 0.17
N HIS A 49 -26.83 -19.67 -0.55
CA HIS A 49 -25.78 -20.56 -0.12
C HIS A 49 -24.98 -21.09 -1.31
N GLY A 50 -23.74 -21.56 -1.09
CA GLY A 50 -22.91 -22.08 -2.18
C GLY A 50 -22.64 -21.05 -3.28
N GLN A 51 -22.57 -21.48 -4.53
CA GLN A 51 -22.27 -20.61 -5.66
C GLN A 51 -23.50 -19.83 -6.11
N GLY A 52 -23.28 -18.54 -6.42
CA GLY A 52 -24.35 -17.70 -6.94
C GLY A 52 -23.87 -16.42 -7.60
N VAL A 53 -24.78 -15.80 -8.36
CA VAL A 53 -24.60 -14.53 -9.04
C VAL A 53 -25.71 -13.59 -8.57
N LEU A 54 -25.33 -12.44 -8.02
CA LEU A 54 -26.23 -11.33 -7.74
C LEU A 54 -25.97 -10.24 -8.77
N THR A 55 -27.00 -9.86 -9.50
CA THR A 55 -26.98 -8.72 -10.42
C THR A 55 -27.95 -7.66 -9.90
N ARG A 56 -27.47 -6.43 -9.70
CA ARG A 56 -28.25 -5.30 -9.26
C ARG A 56 -28.72 -4.46 -10.45
N THR A 57 -29.83 -3.80 -10.29
CA THR A 57 -30.37 -2.88 -11.30
C THR A 57 -29.48 -1.69 -11.59
N ASN A 58 -28.64 -1.28 -10.62
CA ASN A 58 -27.64 -0.23 -10.81
C ASN A 58 -26.42 -0.68 -11.64
N GLY A 59 -26.33 -1.97 -12.03
CA GLY A 59 -25.22 -2.54 -12.80
C GLY A 59 -24.13 -3.24 -11.96
N GLU A 60 -24.16 -3.13 -10.65
CA GLU A 60 -23.23 -3.90 -9.80
C GLU A 60 -23.51 -5.40 -9.88
N ARG A 61 -22.45 -6.21 -9.81
CA ARG A 61 -22.55 -7.66 -9.92
C ARG A 61 -21.59 -8.37 -8.99
N TYR A 62 -22.09 -9.39 -8.29
CA TYR A 62 -21.26 -10.31 -7.54
C TYR A 62 -21.37 -11.73 -8.13
N VAL A 63 -20.23 -12.39 -8.25
CA VAL A 63 -20.13 -13.81 -8.64
C VAL A 63 -19.25 -14.49 -7.60
N GLY A 64 -19.80 -15.44 -6.87
CA GLY A 64 -19.01 -16.10 -5.84
C GLY A 64 -19.84 -16.93 -4.86
N GLN A 65 -19.19 -17.24 -3.75
CA GLN A 65 -19.76 -18.09 -2.71
C GLN A 65 -20.60 -17.28 -1.72
N TYR A 66 -21.64 -17.93 -1.24
CA TYR A 66 -22.54 -17.45 -0.20
C TYR A 66 -22.61 -18.45 0.94
N GLN A 67 -22.73 -17.94 2.15
CA GLN A 67 -23.05 -18.73 3.35
C GLN A 67 -24.08 -17.97 4.19
N ASN A 68 -25.19 -18.63 4.49
CA ASN A 68 -26.28 -18.05 5.28
C ASN A 68 -26.76 -16.67 4.80
N GLY A 69 -26.89 -16.50 3.48
CA GLY A 69 -27.36 -15.26 2.87
C GLY A 69 -26.30 -14.19 2.61
N LYS A 70 -25.09 -14.35 3.15
CA LYS A 70 -23.99 -13.39 3.03
C LYS A 70 -22.90 -13.89 2.08
N LYS A 71 -22.19 -12.98 1.41
CA LYS A 71 -21.01 -13.30 0.61
C LYS A 71 -19.95 -13.90 1.56
N SER A 72 -19.36 -15.03 1.15
CA SER A 72 -18.39 -15.77 1.95
C SER A 72 -17.50 -16.59 1.02
N GLY A 73 -16.25 -16.90 1.44
CA GLY A 73 -15.31 -17.62 0.58
C GLY A 73 -14.87 -16.78 -0.62
N ARG A 74 -14.57 -17.44 -1.76
CA ARG A 74 -14.07 -16.72 -2.94
C ARG A 74 -15.20 -16.11 -3.77
N GLY A 75 -14.96 -14.88 -4.24
CA GLY A 75 -15.89 -14.20 -5.14
C GLY A 75 -15.32 -12.95 -5.80
N THR A 76 -15.98 -12.55 -6.87
CA THR A 76 -15.66 -11.34 -7.64
C THR A 76 -16.81 -10.36 -7.54
N PHE A 77 -16.52 -9.12 -7.17
CA PHE A 77 -17.48 -8.02 -7.19
C PHE A 77 -17.08 -7.00 -8.26
N TYR A 78 -18.02 -6.65 -9.10
CA TYR A 78 -17.93 -5.60 -10.12
C TYR A 78 -18.70 -4.39 -9.62
N PHE A 79 -18.01 -3.28 -9.47
CA PHE A 79 -18.57 -2.02 -8.99
C PHE A 79 -19.13 -1.18 -10.15
N LEU A 80 -20.05 -0.28 -9.83
CA LEU A 80 -20.65 0.64 -10.80
C LEU A 80 -19.61 1.54 -11.49
N ASN A 81 -18.57 1.95 -10.79
CA ASN A 81 -17.51 2.83 -11.30
C ASN A 81 -16.48 2.11 -12.19
N GLY A 82 -16.71 0.82 -12.49
CA GLY A 82 -15.80 -0.01 -13.29
C GLY A 82 -14.67 -0.69 -12.50
N ASP A 83 -14.57 -0.45 -11.21
CA ASP A 83 -13.65 -1.18 -10.33
C ASP A 83 -14.07 -2.64 -10.21
N ARG A 84 -13.13 -3.48 -9.79
CA ARG A 84 -13.36 -4.92 -9.55
C ARG A 84 -12.54 -5.41 -8.37
N TYR A 85 -13.17 -6.16 -7.48
CA TYR A 85 -12.49 -6.93 -6.45
C TYR A 85 -12.61 -8.42 -6.75
N GLU A 86 -11.49 -9.12 -6.65
CA GLU A 86 -11.39 -10.59 -6.73
C GLU A 86 -10.68 -11.11 -5.49
N GLY A 87 -11.35 -11.87 -4.65
CA GLY A 87 -10.72 -12.31 -3.41
C GLY A 87 -11.65 -13.03 -2.46
N ASN A 88 -11.21 -13.12 -1.22
CA ASN A 88 -11.95 -13.75 -0.15
C ASN A 88 -12.92 -12.77 0.52
N TRP A 89 -14.01 -13.33 0.98
CA TRP A 89 -15.12 -12.64 1.64
C TRP A 89 -15.47 -13.34 2.94
N THR A 90 -15.80 -12.56 3.94
CA THR A 90 -16.39 -13.04 5.19
C THR A 90 -17.53 -12.10 5.56
N GLU A 91 -18.77 -12.64 5.64
CA GLU A 91 -19.96 -11.89 6.04
C GLU A 91 -20.17 -10.55 5.27
N ASP A 92 -20.08 -10.61 3.92
CA ASP A 92 -20.18 -9.47 3.01
C ASP A 92 -18.98 -8.51 3.00
N VAL A 93 -17.90 -8.77 3.73
CA VAL A 93 -16.72 -7.92 3.85
C VAL A 93 -15.50 -8.57 3.18
N PHE A 94 -14.61 -7.78 2.56
CA PHE A 94 -13.32 -8.27 2.07
C PHE A 94 -12.46 -8.74 3.23
N GLU A 95 -11.94 -9.97 3.14
CA GLU A 95 -11.13 -10.56 4.20
C GLU A 95 -10.10 -11.51 3.59
N GLY A 96 -8.86 -11.51 4.13
CA GLY A 96 -7.78 -12.37 3.64
C GLY A 96 -7.23 -11.93 2.28
N GLN A 97 -6.80 -12.87 1.44
CA GLN A 97 -6.18 -12.57 0.14
C GLN A 97 -7.20 -12.05 -0.88
N GLY A 98 -6.82 -10.96 -1.57
CA GLY A 98 -7.62 -10.40 -2.65
C GLY A 98 -6.88 -9.39 -3.51
N SER A 99 -7.40 -9.19 -4.73
CA SER A 99 -6.92 -8.22 -5.70
C SER A 99 -8.03 -7.21 -5.97
N TYR A 100 -7.69 -5.92 -5.92
CA TYR A 100 -8.57 -4.83 -6.30
C TYR A 100 -8.02 -4.16 -7.56
N TYR A 101 -8.83 -4.10 -8.58
CA TYR A 101 -8.53 -3.46 -9.86
C TYR A 101 -9.34 -2.18 -9.93
N PHE A 102 -8.66 -1.07 -9.97
CA PHE A 102 -9.27 0.25 -10.13
C PHE A 102 -9.54 0.52 -11.61
N SER A 103 -10.60 1.23 -11.90
CA SER A 103 -10.98 1.60 -13.26
C SER A 103 -9.96 2.51 -13.96
N ASN A 104 -9.10 3.18 -13.20
CA ASN A 104 -8.01 4.02 -13.69
C ASN A 104 -6.74 3.24 -14.05
N GLY A 105 -6.75 1.89 -13.96
CA GLY A 105 -5.60 1.03 -14.24
C GLY A 105 -4.72 0.68 -13.05
N ASP A 106 -4.92 1.32 -11.90
CA ASP A 106 -4.22 0.96 -10.66
C ASP A 106 -4.65 -0.43 -10.18
N ARG A 107 -3.80 -1.07 -9.37
CA ARG A 107 -4.09 -2.39 -8.81
C ARG A 107 -3.48 -2.56 -7.43
N PHE A 108 -4.27 -3.12 -6.51
CA PHE A 108 -3.78 -3.65 -5.24
C PHE A 108 -3.90 -5.16 -5.19
N GLU A 109 -2.86 -5.83 -4.71
CA GLU A 109 -2.84 -7.29 -4.44
C GLU A 109 -2.29 -7.52 -3.05
N GLY A 110 -3.05 -8.20 -2.20
CA GLY A 110 -2.57 -8.45 -0.84
C GLY A 110 -3.65 -8.89 0.12
N GLN A 111 -3.34 -8.69 1.39
CA GLN A 111 -4.20 -9.01 2.52
C GLN A 111 -5.19 -7.89 2.79
N TRP A 112 -6.42 -8.30 3.01
CA TRP A 112 -7.54 -7.47 3.44
C TRP A 112 -7.95 -7.88 4.86
N ARG A 113 -8.31 -6.91 5.66
CA ARG A 113 -8.85 -7.11 7.01
C ARG A 113 -9.99 -6.14 7.24
N ALA A 114 -11.16 -6.66 7.58
CA ALA A 114 -12.37 -5.87 7.82
C ALA A 114 -12.68 -4.85 6.68
N GLY A 115 -12.47 -5.24 5.42
CA GLY A 115 -12.71 -4.40 4.25
C GLY A 115 -11.58 -3.45 3.88
N GLU A 116 -10.51 -3.37 4.67
CA GLU A 116 -9.37 -2.48 4.42
C GLU A 116 -8.11 -3.25 3.97
N GLN A 117 -7.30 -2.60 3.14
CA GLN A 117 -5.97 -3.09 2.79
C GLN A 117 -5.09 -3.10 4.05
N SER A 118 -4.37 -4.19 4.30
CA SER A 118 -3.48 -4.30 5.46
C SER A 118 -2.01 -4.51 5.08
N GLN A 119 -1.73 -5.37 4.11
CA GLN A 119 -0.38 -5.61 3.59
C GLN A 119 -0.46 -6.12 2.16
N GLY A 120 0.41 -5.64 1.27
CA GLY A 120 0.41 -6.10 -0.12
C GLY A 120 1.22 -5.20 -1.05
N THR A 121 0.95 -5.37 -2.34
CA THR A 121 1.55 -4.59 -3.41
C THR A 121 0.49 -3.70 -4.06
N PHE A 122 0.75 -2.40 -4.09
CA PHE A 122 0.01 -1.44 -4.89
C PHE A 122 0.83 -1.08 -6.13
N ARG A 123 0.24 -1.21 -7.29
CA ARG A 123 0.82 -0.83 -8.60
C ARG A 123 -0.03 0.27 -9.20
N TRP A 124 0.60 1.41 -9.45
CA TRP A 124 -0.03 2.51 -10.17
C TRP A 124 0.13 2.32 -11.68
N GLU A 125 -0.83 2.79 -12.45
CA GLU A 125 -0.78 2.79 -13.92
C GLU A 125 0.49 3.47 -14.46
N ASN A 126 0.95 4.52 -13.77
CA ASN A 126 2.15 5.27 -14.14
C ASN A 126 3.48 4.50 -13.90
N GLY A 127 3.41 3.23 -13.49
CA GLY A 127 4.56 2.37 -13.27
C GLY A 127 5.17 2.43 -11.85
N ASN A 128 4.69 3.30 -10.97
CA ASN A 128 5.10 3.27 -9.57
C ASN A 128 4.63 1.98 -8.89
N ARG A 129 5.37 1.52 -7.88
CA ARG A 129 5.02 0.33 -7.12
C ARG A 129 5.37 0.53 -5.64
N TYR A 130 4.42 0.20 -4.78
CA TYR A 130 4.65 0.07 -3.34
C TYR A 130 4.38 -1.36 -2.90
N GLU A 131 5.25 -1.90 -2.06
CA GLU A 131 5.05 -3.17 -1.38
C GLU A 131 5.29 -2.98 0.11
N GLY A 132 4.28 -3.26 0.91
CA GLY A 132 4.37 -3.00 2.35
C GLY A 132 3.03 -3.02 3.06
N GLN A 133 3.03 -2.41 4.23
CA GLN A 133 1.88 -2.33 5.10
C GLN A 133 1.02 -1.09 4.77
N PHE A 134 -0.28 -1.24 5.01
CA PHE A 134 -1.29 -0.19 4.83
C PHE A 134 -2.11 -0.04 6.10
N ARG A 135 -2.62 1.16 6.30
CA ARG A 135 -3.63 1.49 7.30
C ARG A 135 -4.54 2.59 6.75
N SER A 136 -5.85 2.36 6.75
CA SER A 136 -6.87 3.29 6.20
C SER A 136 -6.49 3.75 4.78
N ALA A 137 -6.17 2.78 3.90
CA ALA A 137 -5.74 2.97 2.50
C ALA A 137 -4.47 3.83 2.31
N LYS A 138 -3.70 4.09 3.36
CA LYS A 138 -2.42 4.81 3.31
C LYS A 138 -1.25 3.87 3.54
N ARG A 139 -0.11 4.12 2.87
CA ARG A 139 1.15 3.45 3.18
C ARG A 139 1.52 3.73 4.64
N HIS A 140 1.79 2.67 5.38
CA HIS A 140 2.07 2.72 6.81
C HIS A 140 3.04 1.60 7.21
N GLY A 141 3.70 1.70 8.38
CA GLY A 141 4.63 0.67 8.84
C GLY A 141 5.82 0.48 7.91
N GLN A 142 6.22 -0.76 7.65
CA GLN A 142 7.35 -1.09 6.78
C GLN A 142 6.91 -1.25 5.33
N GLY A 143 7.73 -0.72 4.40
CA GLY A 143 7.46 -0.91 2.98
C GLY A 143 8.54 -0.35 2.05
N THR A 144 8.48 -0.81 0.80
CA THR A 144 9.37 -0.38 -0.29
C THR A 144 8.54 0.31 -1.36
N PHE A 145 8.92 1.53 -1.70
CA PHE A 145 8.37 2.27 -2.83
C PHE A 145 9.41 2.33 -3.96
N ASN A 146 9.02 1.89 -5.14
CA ASN A 146 9.81 2.00 -6.35
C ASN A 146 9.10 3.00 -7.28
N TRP A 147 9.77 4.09 -7.60
CA TRP A 147 9.29 5.05 -8.60
C TRP A 147 9.54 4.52 -10.00
N ALA A 148 8.66 4.82 -10.93
CA ALA A 148 8.75 4.38 -12.32
C ALA A 148 10.07 4.80 -13.02
N HIS A 149 10.63 5.94 -12.61
CA HIS A 149 11.91 6.45 -13.11
C HIS A 149 13.15 5.83 -12.46
N GLY A 150 12.97 4.83 -11.56
CA GLY A 150 14.04 3.98 -11.03
C GLY A 150 14.55 4.31 -9.63
N ASN A 151 14.15 5.42 -8.99
CA ASN A 151 14.45 5.65 -7.59
C ASN A 151 13.74 4.61 -6.70
N SER A 152 14.24 4.39 -5.49
CA SER A 152 13.56 3.55 -4.50
C SER A 152 13.72 4.08 -3.10
N TYR A 153 12.73 3.77 -2.25
CA TYR A 153 12.81 3.97 -0.80
C TYR A 153 12.35 2.71 -0.10
N THR A 154 13.14 2.23 0.85
CA THR A 154 12.80 1.11 1.73
C THR A 154 12.92 1.57 3.17
N GLY A 155 11.86 1.47 3.93
CA GLY A 155 11.86 1.92 5.32
C GLY A 155 10.50 2.06 5.93
N GLN A 156 10.41 2.89 6.95
CA GLN A 156 9.19 3.17 7.68
C GLN A 156 8.34 4.23 6.95
N TRP A 157 7.03 4.03 7.01
CA TRP A 157 6.01 4.88 6.43
C TRP A 157 4.99 5.29 7.48
N ARG A 158 4.53 6.51 7.40
CA ARG A 158 3.43 7.03 8.21
C ARG A 158 2.53 7.91 7.36
N ASP A 159 1.27 7.46 7.18
CA ASP A 159 0.22 8.20 6.44
C ASP A 159 0.68 8.72 5.07
N ASN A 160 1.27 7.81 4.26
CA ASN A 160 1.85 8.02 2.93
C ASN A 160 3.22 8.73 2.90
N GLN A 161 3.79 9.15 4.03
CA GLN A 161 5.08 9.85 4.11
C GLN A 161 6.20 8.92 4.57
N GLN A 162 7.41 9.11 4.07
CA GLN A 162 8.63 8.51 4.58
C GLN A 162 8.85 9.01 6.01
N TYR A 163 9.07 8.08 6.93
CA TYR A 163 9.17 8.37 8.35
C TYR A 163 10.14 7.41 9.04
N GLY A 164 10.68 7.78 10.20
CA GLY A 164 11.54 6.92 10.99
C GLY A 164 12.82 6.55 10.26
N ARG A 165 13.25 5.28 10.29
CA ARG A 165 14.46 4.83 9.60
C ARG A 165 14.15 4.28 8.21
N GLY A 166 15.00 4.65 7.23
CA GLY A 166 14.88 4.15 5.87
C GLY A 166 16.11 4.44 5.00
N GLU A 167 16.14 3.72 3.88
CA GLU A 167 17.13 3.88 2.81
C GLU A 167 16.44 4.40 1.55
N LYS A 168 17.01 5.44 0.94
CA LYS A 168 16.61 5.92 -0.39
C LYS A 168 17.78 5.81 -1.35
N LYS A 169 17.49 5.29 -2.54
CA LYS A 169 18.43 5.18 -3.67
C LYS A 169 17.93 6.02 -4.82
N TRP A 170 18.83 6.79 -5.40
CA TRP A 170 18.56 7.58 -6.59
C TRP A 170 19.22 6.95 -7.82
N THR A 171 18.65 7.17 -8.98
CA THR A 171 19.18 6.64 -10.26
C THR A 171 20.54 7.19 -10.65
N ASN A 172 20.94 8.33 -10.10
CA ASN A 172 22.26 8.92 -10.29
C ASN A 172 23.37 8.23 -9.48
N GLY A 173 23.04 7.17 -8.71
CA GLY A 173 23.98 6.41 -7.88
C GLY A 173 24.11 6.92 -6.44
N GLU A 174 23.42 8.00 -6.08
CA GLU A 174 23.37 8.47 -4.69
C GLU A 174 22.48 7.58 -3.82
N ARG A 175 22.78 7.57 -2.52
CA ARG A 175 22.04 6.79 -1.52
C ARG A 175 22.08 7.48 -0.17
N TYR A 176 20.96 7.48 0.54
CA TYR A 176 20.88 7.92 1.93
C TYR A 176 20.32 6.81 2.80
N GLU A 177 20.98 6.57 3.92
CA GLU A 177 20.54 5.68 5.00
C GLU A 177 20.43 6.50 6.27
N GLY A 178 19.24 6.64 6.84
CA GLY A 178 19.10 7.47 8.03
C GLY A 178 17.67 7.66 8.49
N GLN A 179 17.50 8.72 9.27
CA GLN A 179 16.20 9.10 9.79
C GLN A 179 15.46 10.01 8.81
N TRP A 180 14.15 9.84 8.79
CA TRP A 180 13.21 10.54 7.92
C TRP A 180 12.08 11.14 8.73
N GLN A 181 11.62 12.32 8.37
CA GLN A 181 10.45 12.97 8.92
C GLN A 181 9.72 13.70 7.80
N ASN A 182 8.43 13.33 7.55
CA ASN A 182 7.58 13.98 6.54
C ASN A 182 8.24 14.05 5.14
N ASP A 183 8.78 12.91 4.65
CA ASP A 183 9.50 12.78 3.37
C ASP A 183 10.87 13.47 3.30
N GLU A 184 11.38 14.04 4.40
CA GLU A 184 12.66 14.73 4.46
C GLU A 184 13.70 13.96 5.29
N MET A 185 14.97 13.99 4.85
CA MET A 185 16.10 13.51 5.61
C MET A 185 16.22 14.37 6.87
N SER A 186 16.23 13.72 8.05
CA SER A 186 16.22 14.37 9.36
C SER A 186 17.00 13.53 10.37
N GLY A 187 17.49 14.14 11.44
CA GLY A 187 18.25 13.41 12.49
C GLY A 187 19.55 12.85 11.98
N GLN A 188 19.96 11.64 12.45
CA GLN A 188 21.23 11.03 12.10
C GLN A 188 21.11 10.14 10.84
N GLY A 189 22.14 10.22 9.97
CA GLY A 189 22.18 9.42 8.76
C GLY A 189 23.50 9.47 8.03
N THR A 190 23.59 8.66 6.98
CA THR A 190 24.72 8.58 6.06
C THR A 190 24.25 8.86 4.65
N PHE A 191 24.85 9.86 4.00
CA PHE A 191 24.64 10.15 2.60
C PHE A 191 25.87 9.71 1.78
N TYR A 192 25.65 8.86 0.79
CA TYR A 192 26.66 8.40 -0.16
C TYR A 192 26.46 9.15 -1.47
N TYR A 193 27.46 9.89 -1.88
CA TYR A 193 27.45 10.65 -3.13
C TYR A 193 27.87 9.78 -4.32
N ALA A 194 27.38 10.11 -5.51
CA ALA A 194 27.70 9.39 -6.73
C ALA A 194 29.21 9.36 -7.06
N ASN A 195 29.98 10.34 -6.57
CA ASN A 195 31.43 10.45 -6.78
C ASN A 195 32.26 9.61 -5.78
N GLY A 196 31.61 8.78 -4.97
CA GLY A 196 32.26 7.94 -3.96
C GLY A 196 32.55 8.61 -2.63
N ASN A 197 32.23 9.90 -2.45
CA ASN A 197 32.29 10.58 -1.17
C ASN A 197 31.13 10.12 -0.25
N ARG A 198 31.25 10.37 1.04
CA ARG A 198 30.24 10.04 2.03
C ARG A 198 30.17 11.11 3.11
N PHE A 199 28.98 11.40 3.59
CA PHE A 199 28.75 12.21 4.78
C PHE A 199 28.04 11.39 5.85
N ASP A 200 28.62 11.32 7.04
CA ASP A 200 28.03 10.71 8.24
C ASP A 200 27.76 11.81 9.26
N GLY A 201 26.50 12.07 9.59
CA GLY A 201 26.20 13.15 10.52
C GLY A 201 24.72 13.47 10.65
N GLY A 202 24.46 14.69 11.14
CA GLY A 202 23.12 15.22 11.29
C GLY A 202 22.53 15.74 9.99
N PHE A 203 21.21 15.62 9.86
CA PHE A 203 20.42 16.15 8.76
C PHE A 203 19.23 16.94 9.30
N GLN A 204 18.89 18.01 8.62
CA GLN A 204 17.68 18.79 8.83
C GLN A 204 17.17 19.32 7.48
N ASP A 205 15.89 19.11 7.18
CA ASP A 205 15.25 19.61 5.95
C ASP A 205 16.05 19.23 4.69
N ASN A 206 16.47 17.94 4.60
CA ASN A 206 17.29 17.38 3.51
C ASN A 206 18.74 17.91 3.41
N LYS A 207 19.22 18.64 4.40
CA LYS A 207 20.57 19.26 4.41
C LYS A 207 21.38 18.76 5.57
N ASN A 208 22.72 18.67 5.36
CA ASN A 208 23.66 18.40 6.44
C ASN A 208 23.52 19.46 7.54
N SER A 209 23.47 19.05 8.79
CA SER A 209 23.25 19.94 9.94
C SER A 209 23.89 19.37 11.22
N GLY A 210 24.45 20.22 12.05
CA GLY A 210 25.13 19.80 13.27
C GLY A 210 26.50 19.15 13.00
N GLN A 211 26.98 18.32 13.94
CA GLN A 211 28.25 17.64 13.78
C GLN A 211 28.16 16.54 12.71
N GLY A 212 29.23 16.43 11.89
CA GLY A 212 29.33 15.40 10.90
C GLY A 212 30.73 15.17 10.38
N THR A 213 30.93 14.02 9.74
CA THR A 213 32.18 13.66 9.08
C THR A 213 31.95 13.49 7.59
N TYR A 214 32.66 14.27 6.80
CA TYR A 214 32.72 14.10 5.36
C TYR A 214 33.94 13.30 4.98
N PHE A 215 33.73 12.16 4.32
CA PHE A 215 34.76 11.29 3.82
C PHE A 215 34.90 11.49 2.31
N PHE A 216 36.10 11.76 1.87
CA PHE A 216 36.46 11.85 0.47
C PHE A 216 36.82 10.48 -0.09
N SER A 217 36.56 10.26 -1.38
CA SER A 217 36.88 8.99 -2.05
C SER A 217 38.37 8.67 -2.12
N ASN A 218 39.23 9.68 -1.94
CA ASN A 218 40.68 9.54 -1.87
C ASN A 218 41.21 9.09 -0.48
N GLY A 219 40.31 8.90 0.50
CA GLY A 219 40.62 8.49 1.86
C GLY A 219 40.80 9.64 2.88
N ASP A 220 40.72 10.88 2.42
CA ASP A 220 40.72 12.04 3.32
C ASP A 220 39.39 12.14 4.08
N ARG A 221 39.38 12.85 5.18
CA ARG A 221 38.18 13.15 5.93
C ARG A 221 38.17 14.55 6.51
N TYR A 222 36.98 15.07 6.71
CA TYR A 222 36.76 16.35 7.36
C TYR A 222 35.69 16.22 8.43
N VAL A 223 36.00 16.59 9.67
CA VAL A 223 35.09 16.53 10.83
C VAL A 223 34.81 17.94 11.28
N ASP A 224 33.56 18.41 11.17
CA ASP A 224 33.21 19.76 11.60
C ASP A 224 31.67 19.93 11.80
N PRO A 225 31.29 21.10 12.33
CA PRO A 225 29.89 21.49 12.31
C PRO A 225 29.43 21.91 10.92
N TRP A 226 28.17 21.60 10.64
CA TRP A 226 27.45 21.92 9.41
C TRP A 226 26.20 22.73 9.70
N LEU A 227 25.92 23.71 8.88
CA LEU A 227 24.73 24.53 8.97
C LEU A 227 24.09 24.67 7.59
N ARG A 228 22.84 24.18 7.45
CA ARG A 228 22.04 24.28 6.21
C ARG A 228 22.75 23.72 4.96
N GLY A 229 23.55 22.67 5.13
CA GLY A 229 24.26 21.99 4.04
C GLY A 229 25.69 22.52 3.80
N GLU A 230 26.11 23.54 4.52
CA GLU A 230 27.44 24.16 4.38
C GLU A 230 28.29 23.93 5.64
N ARG A 231 29.62 23.87 5.46
CA ARG A 231 30.54 23.83 6.59
C ARG A 231 30.49 25.17 7.33
N ASP A 232 30.30 25.14 8.63
CA ASP A 232 30.19 26.35 9.45
C ASP A 232 30.78 26.12 10.85
N GLY A 233 31.97 26.68 11.11
CA GLY A 233 32.68 26.54 12.36
C GLY A 233 34.08 26.00 12.21
N ARG A 234 34.65 25.56 13.34
CA ARG A 234 36.00 24.96 13.41
C ARG A 234 35.91 23.45 13.30
N GLY A 235 36.72 22.90 12.39
CA GLY A 235 36.81 21.47 12.16
C GLY A 235 38.25 20.99 11.96
N THR A 236 38.38 19.69 11.71
CA THR A 236 39.65 19.04 11.47
C THR A 236 39.61 18.30 10.14
N TYR A 237 40.51 18.68 9.25
CA TYR A 237 40.82 17.89 8.06
C TYR A 237 41.92 16.89 8.39
N THR A 238 41.78 15.65 7.92
CA THR A 238 42.81 14.60 8.05
C THR A 238 42.99 13.96 6.68
N ASP A 239 44.22 13.98 6.18
CA ASP A 239 44.56 13.33 4.89
C ASP A 239 44.58 11.78 5.02
N ALA A 240 44.68 11.07 3.90
CA ALA A 240 44.73 9.61 3.86
C ALA A 240 45.95 9.01 4.56
N ARG A 241 46.99 9.83 4.81
CA ARG A 241 48.23 9.45 5.55
C ARG A 241 48.10 9.67 7.06
N GLY A 242 46.98 10.31 7.51
CA GLY A 242 46.73 10.59 8.91
C GLY A 242 47.22 11.97 9.40
N ASN A 243 47.79 12.82 8.54
CA ASN A 243 48.16 14.18 8.90
C ASN A 243 46.91 15.03 9.09
N SER A 244 46.85 15.75 10.21
CA SER A 244 45.68 16.53 10.58
C SER A 244 45.95 18.03 10.57
N GLN A 245 45.00 18.83 10.12
CA GLN A 245 45.03 20.28 10.08
C GLN A 245 43.69 20.85 10.56
N ALA A 246 43.76 21.84 11.46
CA ALA A 246 42.57 22.61 11.83
C ALA A 246 42.19 23.56 10.69
N MET A 247 40.91 23.66 10.45
CA MET A 247 40.33 24.55 9.44
C MET A 247 39.12 25.25 10.05
N GLU A 248 38.86 26.48 9.59
CA GLU A 248 37.67 27.24 10.00
C GLU A 248 36.87 27.66 8.75
N PHE A 249 35.56 27.46 8.81
CA PHE A 249 34.64 27.82 7.73
C PHE A 249 33.51 28.68 8.25
N ARG A 250 32.97 29.53 7.38
CA ARG A 250 31.74 30.28 7.59
C ARG A 250 30.94 30.30 6.31
N GLY A 251 29.71 29.74 6.36
CA GLY A 251 28.86 29.67 5.17
C GLY A 251 29.55 28.97 3.99
N GLY A 252 30.27 27.85 4.25
CA GLY A 252 31.01 27.08 3.24
C GLY A 252 32.36 27.68 2.81
N GLN A 253 32.69 28.94 3.18
CA GLN A 253 33.94 29.58 2.80
C GLN A 253 35.01 29.36 3.87
N ARG A 254 36.22 28.91 3.45
CA ARG A 254 37.37 28.74 4.34
C ARG A 254 37.89 30.11 4.75
N LEU A 255 38.13 30.29 6.06
CA LEU A 255 38.65 31.54 6.62
C LEU A 255 40.16 31.60 6.77
N ASN A 256 40.86 30.42 6.86
CA ASN A 256 42.32 30.29 7.03
C ASN A 256 42.82 28.94 6.53
#